data_6a8df98570476efdc75bfa6b4f280874
#
_entry.id   6a8df98570476efdc75bfa6b4f280874
#
_cell.length_a   1.000
_cell.length_b   1.000
_cell.length_c   1.000
_cell.angle_alpha   90.00
_cell.angle_beta   90.00
_cell.angle_gamma   90.00
#
_symmetry.space_group_name_H-M   'P 1'
#
loop_
_entity.id
_entity.type
_entity.pdbx_description
1 polymer ?
#
loop_
_entity_poly.entity_id
_entity_poly.type
_entity_poly.pdbx_seq_one_letter_code
_entity_poly.pdbx_strand_id
1 'polypeptide(L)'
;TLSDEIWAKNETLTGSIGVWGVLPTFENIYEWAGVNVDGVSSTNAENWDPRYPMPDNVRKAIQSSIDHVYENFVTKVSENRGMPYEEVHAVAKGRIWSGEKAIQLGLVDKIGNLDDAIESAANISNIEDYQVISYRRELDPFEVYISTIIDSIGLNIKLDSSLKRIYDLFEQGYDFIKNDKDVNVVSYCFECEYFLSK
;
A
#
# COMPACT_ATOMS: atom_id res chain seq x y z
N THR A 1 -5.36 -9.98 9.11
CA THR A 1 -6.52 -9.84 10.02
C THR A 1 -7.59 -10.92 9.84
N LEU A 2 -7.62 -11.66 8.73
CA LEU A 2 -8.52 -12.80 8.49
C LEU A 2 -7.83 -14.16 8.71
N SER A 3 -6.60 -14.17 9.17
CA SER A 3 -5.87 -15.38 9.53
C SER A 3 -6.21 -15.82 10.96
N ASP A 4 -6.12 -17.11 11.24
CA ASP A 4 -6.36 -17.67 12.57
C ASP A 4 -5.33 -17.16 13.58
N GLU A 5 -4.08 -16.97 13.14
CA GLU A 5 -3.00 -16.47 13.99
C GLU A 5 -2.11 -15.50 13.21
N ILE A 6 -1.66 -14.47 13.90
CA ILE A 6 -0.66 -13.51 13.41
C ILE A 6 0.62 -13.69 14.22
N TRP A 7 1.70 -13.96 13.52
CA TRP A 7 3.02 -14.20 14.10
C TRP A 7 3.98 -13.05 13.81
N ALA A 8 4.83 -12.70 14.76
CA ALA A 8 5.89 -11.73 14.58
C ALA A 8 7.13 -12.14 15.37
N LYS A 9 8.32 -11.70 14.96
CA LYS A 9 9.51 -11.72 15.81
C LYS A 9 9.49 -10.52 16.75
N ASN A 10 10.26 -10.58 17.84
CA ASN A 10 10.33 -9.47 18.82
C ASN A 10 10.67 -8.13 18.16
N GLU A 11 11.57 -8.15 17.17
CA GLU A 11 12.09 -6.98 16.48
C GLU A 11 11.26 -6.58 15.26
N THR A 12 10.24 -7.36 14.89
CA THR A 12 9.39 -7.05 13.75
C THR A 12 8.69 -5.72 13.97
N LEU A 13 8.82 -4.81 13.02
CA LEU A 13 8.04 -3.58 13.01
C LEU A 13 6.65 -3.87 12.44
N THR A 14 5.63 -3.57 13.22
CA THR A 14 4.22 -3.79 12.88
C THR A 14 3.36 -2.60 13.34
N GLY A 15 2.06 -2.71 13.21
CA GLY A 15 1.14 -1.60 13.50
C GLY A 15 0.91 -0.77 12.25
N SER A 16 1.31 0.49 12.28
CA SER A 16 1.12 1.47 11.18
C SER A 16 -0.35 1.57 10.72
N ILE A 17 -1.29 1.32 11.66
CA ILE A 17 -2.72 1.43 11.41
C ILE A 17 -3.05 2.92 11.28
N GLY A 18 -3.03 3.40 10.04
CA GLY A 18 -3.21 4.80 9.74
C GLY A 18 -3.25 5.03 8.23
N VAL A 19 -3.69 6.21 7.84
CA VAL A 19 -3.76 6.65 6.44
C VAL A 19 -3.13 8.02 6.33
N TRP A 20 -2.27 8.21 5.36
CA TRP A 20 -1.69 9.52 5.07
C TRP A 20 -1.43 9.63 3.56
N GLY A 21 -1.41 10.85 3.07
CA GLY A 21 -1.09 11.13 1.68
C GLY A 21 -0.32 12.44 1.55
N VAL A 22 0.58 12.51 0.58
CA VAL A 22 1.30 13.75 0.21
C VAL A 22 0.85 14.16 -1.18
N LEU A 23 0.28 15.35 -1.27
CA LEU A 23 -0.19 15.94 -2.52
C LEU A 23 0.66 17.18 -2.79
N PRO A 24 1.75 17.06 -3.58
CA PRO A 24 2.61 18.19 -3.86
C PRO A 24 1.91 19.20 -4.76
N THR A 25 2.11 20.49 -4.50
CA THR A 25 1.79 21.59 -5.41
C THR A 25 3.04 22.21 -5.95
N PHE A 26 3.06 22.56 -7.21
CA PHE A 26 4.23 23.12 -7.88
C PHE A 26 4.07 24.60 -8.24
N GLU A 27 3.00 25.23 -7.81
CA GLU A 27 2.66 26.64 -8.08
C GLU A 27 3.87 27.57 -7.83
N ASN A 28 4.44 27.53 -6.63
CA ASN A 28 5.57 28.38 -6.26
C ASN A 28 6.82 28.15 -7.12
N ILE A 29 6.99 26.91 -7.63
CA ILE A 29 8.11 26.57 -8.51
C ILE A 29 7.91 27.20 -9.90
N TYR A 30 6.69 27.14 -10.42
CA TYR A 30 6.35 27.79 -11.70
C TYR A 30 6.46 29.30 -11.61
N GLU A 31 5.96 29.90 -10.53
CA GLU A 31 6.09 31.35 -10.29
C GLU A 31 7.56 31.77 -10.21
N TRP A 32 8.38 31.07 -9.43
CA TRP A 32 9.81 31.31 -9.32
C TRP A 32 10.54 31.19 -10.66
N ALA A 33 10.16 30.22 -11.49
CA ALA A 33 10.74 30.00 -12.82
C ALA A 33 10.21 30.97 -13.89
N GLY A 34 9.26 31.83 -13.55
CA GLY A 34 8.60 32.72 -14.50
C GLY A 34 7.71 32.02 -15.53
N VAL A 35 7.28 30.80 -15.22
CA VAL A 35 6.41 30.02 -16.09
C VAL A 35 4.94 30.29 -15.73
N ASN A 36 4.21 30.86 -16.68
CA ASN A 36 2.77 31.02 -16.55
C ASN A 36 2.06 29.76 -17.06
N VAL A 37 1.18 29.21 -16.23
CA VAL A 37 0.36 28.06 -16.58
C VAL A 37 -1.07 28.54 -16.79
N ASP A 38 -1.64 28.22 -17.95
CA ASP A 38 -3.02 28.50 -18.30
C ASP A 38 -3.70 27.20 -18.74
N GLY A 39 -5.02 27.09 -18.51
CA GLY A 39 -5.77 25.89 -18.82
C GLY A 39 -7.27 26.17 -18.94
N VAL A 40 -7.92 25.38 -19.76
CA VAL A 40 -9.38 25.41 -19.95
C VAL A 40 -9.96 24.09 -19.46
N SER A 41 -10.91 24.20 -18.52
CA SER A 41 -11.68 23.03 -18.07
C SER A 41 -13.00 22.96 -18.86
N SER A 42 -13.32 21.80 -19.39
CA SER A 42 -14.58 21.54 -20.10
C SER A 42 -15.71 21.13 -19.15
N THR A 43 -15.42 20.92 -17.87
CA THR A 43 -16.39 20.50 -16.87
C THR A 43 -16.34 21.43 -15.66
N ASN A 44 -17.50 21.62 -15.00
CA ASN A 44 -17.55 22.28 -13.70
C ASN A 44 -17.05 21.39 -12.55
N ALA A 45 -16.57 20.18 -12.84
CA ALA A 45 -15.87 19.36 -11.87
C ALA A 45 -14.51 20.00 -11.62
N GLU A 46 -14.31 20.45 -10.40
CA GLU A 46 -13.03 21.00 -9.97
C GLU A 46 -12.00 19.85 -9.90
N ASN A 47 -11.46 19.49 -11.05
CA ASN A 47 -10.31 18.63 -11.12
C ASN A 47 -9.10 19.45 -10.64
N TRP A 48 -8.55 19.07 -9.51
CA TRP A 48 -7.33 19.70 -9.02
C TRP A 48 -6.14 19.28 -9.87
N ASP A 49 -5.38 20.28 -10.32
CA ASP A 49 -4.12 20.12 -11.03
C ASP A 49 -3.00 20.61 -10.11
N PRO A 50 -1.93 19.82 -9.88
CA PRO A 50 -0.81 20.19 -9.01
C PRO A 50 -0.11 21.51 -9.39
N ARG A 51 -0.32 22.02 -10.60
CA ARG A 51 0.20 23.30 -11.09
C ARG A 51 -0.50 24.51 -10.47
N TYR A 52 -1.65 24.28 -9.85
CA TYR A 52 -2.46 25.34 -9.22
C TYR A 52 -2.62 25.06 -7.72
N PRO A 53 -2.94 26.11 -6.91
CA PRO A 53 -3.30 25.91 -5.52
C PRO A 53 -4.47 24.95 -5.39
N MET A 54 -4.43 24.13 -4.34
CA MET A 54 -5.52 23.19 -4.10
C MET A 54 -6.75 23.92 -3.55
N PRO A 55 -7.91 23.86 -4.22
CA PRO A 55 -9.15 24.44 -3.73
C PRO A 55 -9.60 23.79 -2.41
N ASP A 56 -10.26 24.57 -1.56
CA ASP A 56 -10.70 24.11 -0.23
C ASP A 56 -11.72 22.97 -0.29
N ASN A 57 -12.61 22.95 -1.28
CA ASN A 57 -13.56 21.86 -1.49
C ASN A 57 -12.85 20.56 -1.89
N VAL A 58 -11.83 20.61 -2.73
CA VAL A 58 -10.99 19.45 -3.08
C VAL A 58 -10.24 18.94 -1.84
N ARG A 59 -9.65 19.87 -1.07
CA ARG A 59 -8.96 19.52 0.19
C ARG A 59 -9.91 18.81 1.16
N LYS A 60 -11.13 19.32 1.34
CA LYS A 60 -12.15 18.73 2.20
C LYS A 60 -12.59 17.35 1.71
N ALA A 61 -12.76 17.17 0.40
CA ALA A 61 -13.15 15.89 -0.18
C ALA A 61 -12.06 14.83 0.05
N ILE A 62 -10.80 15.19 -0.17
CA ILE A 62 -9.66 14.30 0.09
C ILE A 62 -9.56 13.95 1.58
N GLN A 63 -9.68 14.95 2.47
CA GLN A 63 -9.66 14.70 3.92
C GLN A 63 -10.79 13.76 4.34
N SER A 64 -12.02 13.99 3.85
CA SER A 64 -13.15 13.10 4.13
C SER A 64 -12.91 11.67 3.63
N SER A 65 -12.25 11.51 2.49
CA SER A 65 -11.86 10.19 1.97
C SER A 65 -10.82 9.50 2.87
N ILE A 66 -9.81 10.25 3.32
CA ILE A 66 -8.79 9.74 4.25
C ILE A 66 -9.43 9.31 5.58
N ASP A 67 -10.31 10.13 6.13
CA ASP A 67 -11.00 9.85 7.38
C ASP A 67 -11.86 8.59 7.24
N HIS A 68 -12.59 8.43 6.14
CA HIS A 68 -13.41 7.25 5.87
C HIS A 68 -12.55 5.97 5.75
N VAL A 69 -11.44 6.03 5.04
CA VAL A 69 -10.51 4.88 4.92
C VAL A 69 -9.91 4.53 6.27
N TYR A 70 -9.54 5.54 7.06
CA TYR A 70 -9.03 5.32 8.42
C TYR A 70 -10.05 4.66 9.34
N GLU A 71 -11.29 5.15 9.36
CA GLU A 71 -12.37 4.57 10.15
C GLU A 71 -12.63 3.10 9.76
N ASN A 72 -12.69 2.82 8.45
CA ASN A 72 -12.84 1.45 7.96
C ASN A 72 -11.68 0.55 8.38
N PHE A 73 -10.45 1.06 8.33
CA PHE A 73 -9.27 0.29 8.75
C PHE A 73 -9.35 -0.06 10.25
N VAL A 74 -9.58 0.93 11.11
CA VAL A 74 -9.70 0.71 12.57
C VAL A 74 -10.86 -0.24 12.88
N THR A 75 -12.00 -0.09 12.21
CA THR A 75 -13.16 -0.97 12.38
C THR A 75 -12.83 -2.42 12.01
N LYS A 76 -12.19 -2.63 10.87
CA LYS A 76 -11.77 -3.99 10.45
C LYS A 76 -10.78 -4.62 11.43
N VAL A 77 -9.85 -3.85 11.98
CA VAL A 77 -8.94 -4.36 13.01
C VAL A 77 -9.71 -4.67 14.30
N SER A 78 -10.60 -3.80 14.72
CA SER A 78 -11.46 -3.99 15.89
C SER A 78 -12.27 -5.29 15.79
N GLU A 79 -12.96 -5.49 14.68
CA GLU A 79 -13.77 -6.69 14.43
C GLU A 79 -12.92 -7.97 14.40
N ASN A 80 -11.81 -7.95 13.68
CA ASN A 80 -10.99 -9.16 13.50
C ASN A 80 -10.11 -9.49 14.70
N ARG A 81 -9.78 -8.51 15.54
CA ARG A 81 -9.03 -8.73 16.80
C ARG A 81 -9.95 -8.90 18.01
N GLY A 82 -11.27 -8.72 17.85
CA GLY A 82 -12.22 -8.72 18.96
C GLY A 82 -11.94 -7.64 20.00
N MET A 83 -11.34 -6.52 19.57
CA MET A 83 -10.98 -5.39 20.43
C MET A 83 -12.01 -4.26 20.27
N PRO A 84 -12.34 -3.52 21.35
CA PRO A 84 -13.14 -2.32 21.22
C PRO A 84 -12.50 -1.30 20.27
N TYR A 85 -13.31 -0.61 19.47
CA TYR A 85 -12.84 0.41 18.53
C TYR A 85 -11.90 1.43 19.18
N GLU A 86 -12.25 1.92 20.36
CA GLU A 86 -11.46 2.94 21.09
C GLU A 86 -10.08 2.43 21.50
N GLU A 87 -9.94 1.16 21.83
CA GLU A 87 -8.65 0.54 22.16
C GLU A 87 -7.77 0.45 20.92
N VAL A 88 -8.33 -0.01 19.78
CA VAL A 88 -7.60 -0.03 18.51
C VAL A 88 -7.22 1.38 18.09
N HIS A 89 -8.15 2.34 18.18
CA HIS A 89 -7.89 3.74 17.85
C HIS A 89 -6.77 4.35 18.71
N ALA A 90 -6.70 3.98 20.01
CA ALA A 90 -5.65 4.45 20.90
C ALA A 90 -4.24 3.99 20.48
N VAL A 91 -4.11 2.78 19.89
CA VAL A 91 -2.81 2.22 19.45
C VAL A 91 -2.56 2.39 17.94
N ALA A 92 -3.55 2.87 17.19
CA ALA A 92 -3.50 3.18 15.78
C ALA A 92 -2.82 4.54 15.49
N LYS A 93 -3.38 5.37 14.65
CA LYS A 93 -2.90 6.71 14.24
C LYS A 93 -1.51 6.67 13.60
N GLY A 94 -1.24 5.62 12.80
CA GLY A 94 0.02 5.43 12.12
C GLY A 94 1.21 5.06 13.01
N ARG A 95 0.96 4.72 14.28
CA ARG A 95 2.04 4.32 15.21
C ARG A 95 2.60 2.97 14.83
N ILE A 96 3.93 2.86 14.98
CA ILE A 96 4.69 1.65 14.73
C ILE A 96 5.07 1.01 16.07
N TRP A 97 4.95 -0.30 16.15
CA TRP A 97 5.24 -1.09 17.34
C TRP A 97 6.22 -2.21 17.01
N SER A 98 7.07 -2.57 17.97
CA SER A 98 7.82 -3.83 17.88
C SER A 98 6.87 -5.02 18.05
N GLY A 99 7.25 -6.20 17.55
CA GLY A 99 6.47 -7.42 17.75
C GLY A 99 6.22 -7.73 19.22
N GLU A 100 7.25 -7.54 20.06
CA GLU A 100 7.13 -7.66 21.52
C GLU A 100 6.06 -6.72 22.11
N LYS A 101 5.97 -5.49 21.62
CA LYS A 101 4.94 -4.55 22.07
C LYS A 101 3.58 -4.86 21.44
N ALA A 102 3.56 -5.29 20.20
CA ALA A 102 2.35 -5.61 19.47
C ALA A 102 1.55 -6.77 20.09
N ILE A 103 2.25 -7.80 20.63
CA ILE A 103 1.57 -8.89 21.36
C ILE A 103 0.92 -8.39 22.65
N GLN A 104 1.57 -7.46 23.37
CA GLN A 104 1.00 -6.85 24.59
C GLN A 104 -0.23 -5.97 24.29
N LEU A 105 -0.27 -5.41 23.07
CA LEU A 105 -1.37 -4.58 22.58
C LEU A 105 -2.48 -5.38 21.89
N GLY A 106 -2.38 -6.71 21.80
CA GLY A 106 -3.35 -7.56 21.15
C GLY A 106 -3.35 -7.50 19.62
N LEU A 107 -2.34 -6.88 19.01
CA LEU A 107 -2.21 -6.76 17.55
C LEU A 107 -1.58 -7.99 16.89
N VAL A 108 -0.85 -8.79 17.66
CA VAL A 108 -0.17 -10.03 17.24
C VAL A 108 -0.55 -11.12 18.25
N ASP A 109 -0.63 -12.38 17.80
CA ASP A 109 -1.04 -13.51 18.64
C ASP A 109 0.15 -14.23 19.24
N LYS A 110 1.23 -14.37 18.48
CA LYS A 110 2.39 -15.17 18.90
C LYS A 110 3.72 -14.55 18.45
N ILE A 111 4.73 -14.78 19.27
CA ILE A 111 6.10 -14.44 18.92
C ILE A 111 6.80 -15.71 18.40
N GLY A 112 7.41 -15.61 17.22
CA GLY A 112 8.12 -16.70 16.59
C GLY A 112 8.59 -16.36 15.20
N ASN A 113 9.18 -17.34 14.54
CA ASN A 113 9.68 -17.23 13.17
C ASN A 113 8.72 -17.89 12.17
N LEU A 114 9.13 -17.97 10.91
CA LEU A 114 8.30 -18.55 9.85
C LEU A 114 8.05 -20.04 10.06
N ASP A 115 9.07 -20.78 10.56
CA ASP A 115 8.95 -22.23 10.78
C ASP A 115 7.92 -22.52 11.89
N ASP A 116 7.93 -21.71 12.97
CA ASP A 116 6.96 -21.79 14.06
C ASP A 116 5.52 -21.54 13.54
N ALA A 117 5.37 -20.57 12.65
CA ALA A 117 4.06 -20.27 12.05
C ALA A 117 3.57 -21.39 11.10
N ILE A 118 4.49 -22.02 10.34
CA ILE A 118 4.18 -23.15 9.46
C ILE A 118 3.75 -24.36 10.30
N GLU A 119 4.47 -24.67 11.37
CA GLU A 119 4.13 -25.74 12.28
C GLU A 119 2.76 -25.51 12.94
N SER A 120 2.49 -24.27 13.35
CA SER A 120 1.19 -23.92 13.91
C SER A 120 0.06 -24.07 12.88
N ALA A 121 0.29 -23.65 11.64
CA ALA A 121 -0.70 -23.85 10.57
C ALA A 121 -0.98 -25.32 10.28
N ALA A 122 0.04 -26.18 10.28
CA ALA A 122 -0.12 -27.63 10.15
C ALA A 122 -0.96 -28.20 11.31
N ASN A 123 -0.67 -27.78 12.54
CA ASN A 123 -1.39 -28.20 13.74
C ASN A 123 -2.87 -27.77 13.71
N ILE A 124 -3.16 -26.52 13.33
CA ILE A 124 -4.53 -26.02 13.21
C ILE A 124 -5.30 -26.79 12.15
N SER A 125 -4.63 -27.17 11.06
CA SER A 125 -5.21 -27.95 9.96
C SER A 125 -5.27 -29.46 10.22
N ASN A 126 -4.74 -29.95 11.36
CA ASN A 126 -4.59 -31.35 11.71
C ASN A 126 -3.82 -32.18 10.65
N ILE A 127 -2.73 -31.58 10.11
CA ILE A 127 -1.85 -32.20 9.13
C ILE A 127 -0.58 -32.65 9.87
N GLU A 128 -0.38 -33.97 9.96
CA GLU A 128 0.83 -34.54 10.62
C GLU A 128 2.03 -34.58 9.68
N ASP A 129 1.81 -34.98 8.42
CA ASP A 129 2.84 -35.06 7.38
C ASP A 129 2.61 -33.96 6.33
N TYR A 130 3.52 -33.00 6.22
CA TYR A 130 3.46 -31.94 5.23
C TYR A 130 4.79 -31.67 4.57
N GLN A 131 4.75 -31.16 3.35
CA GLN A 131 5.90 -30.66 2.62
C GLN A 131 5.76 -29.17 2.35
N VAL A 132 6.78 -28.40 2.75
CA VAL A 132 6.84 -26.99 2.45
C VAL A 132 7.37 -26.80 1.03
N ILE A 133 6.54 -26.27 0.13
CA ILE A 133 6.91 -25.98 -1.25
C ILE A 133 7.09 -24.47 -1.39
N SER A 134 8.31 -24.05 -1.71
CA SER A 134 8.58 -22.64 -1.99
C SER A 134 8.40 -22.37 -3.49
N TYR A 135 7.38 -21.65 -3.84
CA TYR A 135 7.21 -21.17 -5.20
C TYR A 135 8.11 -19.94 -5.42
N ARG A 136 9.22 -20.15 -6.14
CA ARG A 136 9.99 -19.03 -6.67
C ARG A 136 9.31 -18.57 -7.96
N ARG A 137 9.02 -17.28 -8.03
CA ARG A 137 8.64 -16.68 -9.31
C ARG A 137 9.82 -16.83 -10.26
N GLU A 138 9.62 -17.49 -11.40
CA GLU A 138 10.61 -17.45 -12.48
C GLU A 138 10.74 -16.00 -12.93
N LEU A 139 11.95 -15.49 -12.89
CA LEU A 139 12.22 -14.14 -13.39
C LEU A 139 11.94 -14.15 -14.89
N ASP A 140 11.19 -13.17 -15.35
CA ASP A 140 10.95 -12.94 -16.77
C ASP A 140 12.32 -12.81 -17.48
N PRO A 141 12.52 -13.44 -18.65
CA PRO A 141 13.75 -13.29 -19.41
C PRO A 141 14.17 -11.84 -19.64
N PHE A 142 13.22 -10.92 -19.71
CA PHE A 142 13.47 -9.50 -19.79
C PHE A 142 14.04 -8.92 -18.49
N GLU A 143 13.55 -9.35 -17.32
CA GLU A 143 14.12 -8.95 -16.01
C GLU A 143 15.57 -9.40 -15.88
N VAL A 144 15.85 -10.63 -16.31
CA VAL A 144 17.23 -11.16 -16.32
C VAL A 144 18.12 -10.35 -17.26
N TYR A 145 17.63 -10.01 -18.45
CA TYR A 145 18.37 -9.23 -19.43
C TYR A 145 18.69 -7.82 -18.91
N ILE A 146 17.70 -7.12 -18.34
CA ILE A 146 17.88 -5.79 -17.78
C ILE A 146 18.81 -5.80 -16.55
N SER A 147 18.67 -6.78 -15.66
CA SER A 147 19.58 -6.91 -14.50
C SER A 147 21.02 -7.14 -14.95
N THR A 148 21.23 -7.95 -15.99
CA THR A 148 22.56 -8.22 -16.55
C THR A 148 23.19 -6.96 -17.16
N ILE A 149 22.40 -6.11 -17.84
CA ILE A 149 22.89 -4.85 -18.37
C ILE A 149 23.27 -3.90 -17.22
N ILE A 150 22.41 -3.75 -16.22
CA ILE A 150 22.66 -2.88 -15.06
C ILE A 150 23.92 -3.30 -14.32
N ASP A 151 24.10 -4.59 -14.09
CA ASP A 151 25.31 -5.16 -13.47
C ASP A 151 26.56 -4.88 -14.34
N SER A 152 26.45 -4.96 -15.66
CA SER A 152 27.55 -4.73 -16.58
C SER A 152 28.03 -3.27 -16.66
N ILE A 153 27.14 -2.30 -16.36
CA ILE A 153 27.50 -0.88 -16.29
C ILE A 153 27.86 -0.42 -14.88
N GLY A 154 27.97 -1.35 -13.91
CA GLY A 154 28.41 -1.06 -12.55
C GLY A 154 27.45 -0.21 -11.73
N LEU A 155 26.23 -0.05 -12.19
CA LEU A 155 25.16 0.60 -11.43
C LEU A 155 24.56 -0.43 -10.45
N ASN A 156 24.88 -0.29 -9.18
CA ASN A 156 24.33 -1.14 -8.10
C ASN A 156 22.85 -0.80 -7.82
N ILE A 157 22.03 -0.79 -8.86
CA ILE A 157 20.59 -0.63 -8.76
C ILE A 157 20.00 -2.03 -8.73
N LYS A 158 19.67 -2.54 -7.55
CA LYS A 158 18.76 -3.68 -7.47
C LYS A 158 17.44 -3.23 -8.06
N LEU A 159 17.11 -3.74 -9.27
CA LEU A 159 15.74 -3.65 -9.76
C LEU A 159 14.87 -4.44 -8.79
N ASP A 160 14.32 -3.74 -7.82
CA ASP A 160 13.31 -4.29 -6.94
C ASP A 160 12.03 -4.51 -7.77
N SER A 161 11.27 -5.53 -7.38
CA SER A 161 9.95 -5.86 -7.91
C SER A 161 8.98 -4.64 -7.98
N SER A 162 9.29 -3.57 -7.26
CA SER A 162 8.59 -2.29 -7.32
C SER A 162 8.71 -1.56 -8.66
N LEU A 163 9.84 -1.63 -9.37
CA LEU A 163 9.98 -0.99 -10.69
C LEU A 163 9.20 -1.75 -11.76
N LYS A 164 9.11 -3.09 -11.66
CA LYS A 164 8.25 -3.87 -12.55
C LYS A 164 6.78 -3.59 -12.27
N ARG A 165 6.38 -3.49 -11.01
CA ARG A 165 5.01 -3.09 -10.66
C ARG A 165 4.64 -1.73 -11.24
N ILE A 166 5.57 -0.77 -11.22
CA ILE A 166 5.38 0.54 -11.83
C ILE A 166 5.22 0.38 -13.36
N TYR A 167 6.03 -0.43 -14.01
CA TYR A 167 5.93 -0.70 -15.44
C TYR A 167 4.63 -1.42 -15.79
N ASP A 168 4.28 -2.49 -15.07
CA ASP A 168 3.02 -3.25 -15.24
C ASP A 168 1.79 -2.34 -15.02
N LEU A 169 1.88 -1.40 -14.05
CA LEU A 169 0.84 -0.38 -13.80
C LEU A 169 0.76 0.62 -14.97
N PHE A 170 1.88 1.02 -15.56
CA PHE A 170 1.89 1.87 -16.75
C PHE A 170 1.32 1.15 -17.96
N GLU A 171 1.65 -0.12 -18.19
CA GLU A 171 1.09 -0.92 -19.28
C GLU A 171 -0.42 -1.16 -19.10
N GLN A 172 -0.85 -1.57 -17.90
CA GLN A 172 -2.26 -1.76 -17.58
C GLN A 172 -3.03 -0.44 -17.68
N GLY A 173 -2.46 0.66 -17.18
CA GLY A 173 -3.02 1.99 -17.31
C GLY A 173 -3.08 2.46 -18.76
N TYR A 174 -2.06 2.16 -19.56
CA TYR A 174 -2.02 2.50 -20.97
C TYR A 174 -3.04 1.70 -21.80
N ASP A 175 -3.17 0.40 -21.53
CA ASP A 175 -4.17 -0.46 -22.18
C ASP A 175 -5.60 -0.09 -21.76
N PHE A 176 -5.80 0.31 -20.52
CA PHE A 176 -7.07 0.82 -20.02
C PHE A 176 -7.45 2.14 -20.72
N ILE A 177 -6.51 3.09 -20.80
CA ILE A 177 -6.72 4.37 -21.47
C ILE A 177 -6.95 4.17 -23.00
N LYS A 178 -6.31 3.19 -23.59
CA LYS A 178 -6.42 2.92 -25.03
C LYS A 178 -7.73 2.24 -25.42
N ASN A 179 -8.31 1.44 -24.53
CA ASN A 179 -9.49 0.62 -24.82
C ASN A 179 -10.79 1.20 -24.30
N ASP A 180 -10.76 2.16 -23.38
CA ASP A 180 -11.96 2.75 -22.79
C ASP A 180 -12.15 4.21 -23.24
N LYS A 181 -13.25 4.48 -23.94
CA LYS A 181 -13.57 5.80 -24.47
C LYS A 181 -14.21 6.75 -23.44
N ASP A 182 -14.48 6.26 -22.22
CA ASP A 182 -15.18 6.97 -21.16
C ASP A 182 -14.38 7.04 -19.85
N VAL A 183 -13.06 7.27 -19.92
CA VAL A 183 -12.19 7.34 -18.75
C VAL A 183 -12.49 8.61 -17.93
N ASN A 184 -13.27 8.47 -16.90
CA ASN A 184 -13.35 9.43 -15.80
C ASN A 184 -12.46 8.96 -14.65
N VAL A 185 -11.34 9.67 -14.50
CA VAL A 185 -10.46 9.71 -13.31
C VAL A 185 -10.44 8.48 -12.42
N VAL A 186 -9.42 7.64 -12.56
CA VAL A 186 -9.10 6.60 -11.59
C VAL A 186 -8.12 7.18 -10.57
N SER A 187 -8.54 7.31 -9.31
CA SER A 187 -7.62 7.57 -8.22
C SER A 187 -7.02 6.24 -7.76
N TYR A 188 -5.71 6.08 -7.94
CA TYR A 188 -5.00 4.90 -7.49
C TYR A 188 -4.61 5.01 -6.01
N CYS A 189 -5.07 4.05 -5.20
CA CYS A 189 -4.54 3.81 -3.88
C CYS A 189 -3.62 2.59 -3.95
N PHE A 190 -2.31 2.79 -3.74
CA PHE A 190 -1.29 1.72 -3.83
C PHE A 190 -1.52 0.57 -2.84
N GLU A 191 -2.23 0.81 -1.75
CA GLU A 191 -2.56 -0.20 -0.73
C GLU A 191 -3.96 -0.80 -0.90
N CYS A 192 -4.82 -0.19 -1.71
CA CYS A 192 -6.21 -0.66 -1.89
C CYS A 192 -6.34 -1.86 -2.84
N GLU A 193 -5.37 -2.10 -3.71
CA GLU A 193 -5.40 -3.24 -4.65
C GLU A 193 -5.37 -4.60 -3.91
N TYR A 194 -4.77 -4.63 -2.73
CA TYR A 194 -4.74 -5.84 -1.88
C TYR A 194 -6.10 -6.18 -1.24
N PHE A 195 -7.02 -5.23 -1.18
CA PHE A 195 -8.33 -5.39 -0.55
C PHE A 195 -9.50 -5.60 -1.53
N LEU A 196 -9.31 -5.32 -2.82
CA LEU A 196 -10.37 -5.39 -3.83
C LEU A 196 -10.34 -6.65 -4.70
N SER A 197 -9.33 -7.51 -4.58
CA SER A 197 -9.18 -8.73 -5.39
C SER A 197 -9.77 -9.99 -4.75
N LYS A 198 -10.81 -9.86 -3.91
CA LYS A 198 -11.61 -11.01 -3.44
C LYS A 198 -13.08 -10.69 -3.46
#